data_6cbc806f06565189f335fbce8ed218f0
#
_entry.id   6cbc806f06565189f335fbce8ed218f0
#
_cell.length_a   1.000
_cell.length_b   1.000
_cell.length_c   1.000
_cell.angle_alpha   90.00
_cell.angle_beta   90.00
_cell.angle_gamma   90.00
#
_symmetry.space_group_name_H-M   'P 1'
#
loop_
_entity.id
_entity.type
_entity.pdbx_description
1 polymer ?
#
loop_
_entity_poly.entity_id
_entity_poly.type
_entity_poly.pdbx_seq_one_letter_code
_entity_poly.pdbx_strand_id
1 'polypeptide(L)'
;MTGVGIDLLEIDRLERALTRRPRLAERLFTDTERAYASSRARPVMHLAARFCAKEAVAKALSLREWSWRDIEVLGGGDRPPEVRLSGTAAARAGELGASVGISLTHTRGMAAAVAVLT
;
A
#
# COMPACT_ATOMS: atom_id res chain seq x y z
N MET A 1 19.33 11.70 2.83
CA MET A 1 18.80 10.66 1.92
C MET A 1 17.46 11.07 1.39
N THR A 2 17.30 11.03 0.10
CA THR A 2 16.04 11.30 -0.55
C THR A 2 15.60 10.07 -1.34
N GLY A 3 14.34 9.75 -1.23
CA GLY A 3 13.72 8.69 -2.01
C GLY A 3 12.25 8.98 -2.10
N VAL A 4 11.68 8.80 -3.27
CA VAL A 4 10.28 9.05 -3.51
C VAL A 4 9.71 7.96 -4.40
N GLY A 5 8.47 7.58 -4.16
CA GLY A 5 7.73 6.66 -5.01
C GLY A 5 6.32 7.16 -5.19
N ILE A 6 5.75 6.87 -6.33
CA ILE A 6 4.37 7.23 -6.64
C ILE A 6 3.74 6.10 -7.43
N ASP A 7 2.46 5.84 -7.19
CA ASP A 7 1.72 4.84 -7.93
C ASP A 7 0.29 5.29 -8.17
N LEU A 8 -0.28 4.82 -9.26
CA LEU A 8 -1.62 5.17 -9.70
C LEU A 8 -2.30 3.91 -10.23
N LEU A 9 -3.56 3.69 -9.84
CA LEU A 9 -4.29 2.48 -10.22
C LEU A 9 -5.75 2.78 -10.49
N GLU A 10 -6.27 2.25 -11.58
CA GLU A 10 -7.71 2.24 -11.83
C GLU A 10 -8.36 1.24 -10.89
N ILE A 11 -9.32 1.68 -10.10
CA ILE A 11 -9.97 0.85 -9.08
C ILE A 11 -10.64 -0.37 -9.69
N ASP A 12 -11.31 -0.20 -10.84
CA ASP A 12 -11.97 -1.31 -11.55
C ASP A 12 -11.00 -2.43 -11.93
N ARG A 13 -9.75 -2.07 -12.22
CA ARG A 13 -8.74 -3.06 -12.58
C ARG A 13 -8.44 -4.00 -11.42
N LEU A 14 -8.32 -3.46 -10.22
CA LEU A 14 -8.13 -4.27 -9.03
C LEU A 14 -9.37 -5.09 -8.73
N GLU A 15 -10.55 -4.49 -8.85
CA GLU A 15 -11.81 -5.18 -8.61
C GLU A 15 -11.96 -6.41 -9.50
N ARG A 16 -11.65 -6.27 -10.79
CA ARG A 16 -11.70 -7.41 -11.71
C ARG A 16 -10.69 -8.48 -11.35
N ALA A 17 -9.48 -8.10 -10.95
CA ALA A 17 -8.45 -9.05 -10.56
C ALA A 17 -8.85 -9.84 -9.31
N LEU A 18 -9.40 -9.16 -8.31
CA LEU A 18 -9.87 -9.81 -7.08
C LEU A 18 -11.05 -10.74 -7.32
N THR A 19 -11.92 -10.39 -8.26
CA THR A 19 -13.06 -11.23 -8.64
C THR A 19 -12.60 -12.52 -9.33
N ARG A 20 -11.60 -12.40 -10.22
CA ARG A 20 -11.07 -13.56 -10.96
C ARG A 20 -10.21 -14.47 -10.09
N ARG A 21 -9.53 -13.91 -9.09
CA ARG A 21 -8.62 -14.65 -8.21
C ARG A 21 -9.01 -14.40 -6.76
N PRO A 22 -9.92 -15.21 -6.20
CA PRO A 22 -10.44 -14.97 -4.84
C PRO A 22 -9.37 -14.94 -3.74
N ARG A 23 -8.24 -15.63 -3.96
CA ARG A 23 -7.17 -15.65 -2.95
C ARG A 23 -6.15 -14.51 -3.10
N LEU A 24 -6.30 -13.69 -4.13
CA LEU A 24 -5.38 -12.60 -4.39
C LEU A 24 -5.35 -11.58 -3.24
N ALA A 25 -6.51 -11.28 -2.68
CA ALA A 25 -6.59 -10.33 -1.57
C ALA A 25 -5.74 -10.77 -0.38
N GLU A 26 -5.71 -12.06 -0.07
CA GLU A 26 -4.89 -12.59 1.03
C GLU A 26 -3.40 -12.45 0.75
N ARG A 27 -3.00 -12.51 -0.50
CA ARG A 27 -1.60 -12.37 -0.89
C ARG A 27 -1.14 -10.92 -0.86
N LEU A 28 -2.01 -10.01 -1.27
CA LEU A 28 -1.67 -8.58 -1.42
C LEU A 28 -1.82 -7.80 -0.13
N PHE A 29 -2.73 -8.21 0.75
CA PHE A 29 -3.13 -7.43 1.91
C PHE A 29 -3.10 -8.24 3.19
N THR A 30 -2.71 -7.60 4.28
CA THR A 30 -2.75 -8.22 5.61
C THR A 30 -4.19 -8.33 6.09
N ASP A 31 -4.38 -9.13 7.14
CA ASP A 31 -5.70 -9.30 7.75
C ASP A 31 -6.25 -7.95 8.24
N THR A 32 -5.38 -7.10 8.81
CA THR A 32 -5.75 -5.78 9.29
C THR A 32 -6.21 -4.87 8.14
N GLU A 33 -5.49 -4.88 7.03
CA GLU A 33 -5.85 -4.09 5.84
C GLU A 33 -7.19 -4.54 5.26
N ARG A 34 -7.43 -5.84 5.19
CA ARG A 34 -8.68 -6.38 4.68
C ARG A 34 -9.85 -6.07 5.61
N ALA A 35 -9.64 -6.17 6.92
CA ALA A 35 -10.67 -5.83 7.90
C ALA A 35 -11.06 -4.35 7.82
N TYR A 36 -10.06 -3.47 7.68
CA TYR A 36 -10.32 -2.04 7.50
C TYR A 36 -11.19 -1.78 6.27
N ALA A 37 -10.80 -2.34 5.13
CA ALA A 37 -11.55 -2.16 3.88
C ALA A 37 -12.98 -2.68 4.01
N SER A 38 -13.17 -3.85 4.62
CA SER A 38 -14.49 -4.46 4.79
C SER A 38 -15.42 -3.63 5.66
N SER A 39 -14.88 -2.79 6.54
CA SER A 39 -15.67 -1.93 7.41
C SER A 39 -16.16 -0.66 6.71
N ARG A 40 -15.74 -0.43 5.47
CA ARG A 40 -16.05 0.79 4.72
C ARG A 40 -17.10 0.54 3.64
N ALA A 41 -17.75 1.62 3.19
CA ALA A 41 -18.86 1.54 2.25
C ALA A 41 -18.44 1.00 0.88
N ARG A 42 -17.18 1.21 0.48
CA ARG A 42 -16.67 0.75 -0.83
C ARG A 42 -15.29 0.11 -0.63
N PRO A 43 -15.27 -1.15 -0.18
CA PRO A 43 -14.02 -1.83 0.20
C PRO A 43 -12.90 -1.78 -0.85
N VAL A 44 -13.20 -2.01 -2.12
CA VAL A 44 -12.18 -2.08 -3.16
C VAL A 44 -11.44 -0.76 -3.34
N MET A 45 -12.10 0.36 -3.10
CA MET A 45 -11.46 1.68 -3.19
C MET A 45 -10.34 1.81 -2.15
N HIS A 46 -10.58 1.32 -0.94
CA HIS A 46 -9.60 1.36 0.14
C HIS A 46 -8.47 0.36 -0.10
N LEU A 47 -8.77 -0.80 -0.65
CA LEU A 47 -7.74 -1.76 -1.05
C LEU A 47 -6.88 -1.21 -2.18
N ALA A 48 -7.48 -0.54 -3.15
CA ALA A 48 -6.74 0.06 -4.26
C ALA A 48 -5.76 1.14 -3.77
N ALA A 49 -6.18 2.00 -2.85
CA ALA A 49 -5.30 3.01 -2.28
C ALA A 49 -4.14 2.38 -1.51
N ARG A 50 -4.39 1.31 -0.75
CA ARG A 50 -3.36 0.57 -0.04
C ARG A 50 -2.40 -0.14 -0.99
N PHE A 51 -2.93 -0.70 -2.08
CA PHE A 51 -2.10 -1.29 -3.13
C PHE A 51 -1.12 -0.26 -3.68
N CYS A 52 -1.61 0.94 -4.02
CA CYS A 52 -0.76 2.01 -4.51
C CYS A 52 0.30 2.41 -3.48
N ALA A 53 -0.06 2.47 -2.19
CA ALA A 53 0.89 2.80 -1.15
C ALA A 53 2.03 1.78 -1.06
N LYS A 54 1.72 0.49 -1.15
CA LYS A 54 2.72 -0.57 -1.14
C LYS A 54 3.69 -0.44 -2.31
N GLU A 55 3.16 -0.22 -3.51
CA GLU A 55 3.98 -0.01 -4.70
C GLU A 55 4.83 1.26 -4.58
N ALA A 56 4.26 2.34 -4.08
CA ALA A 56 4.99 3.60 -3.90
C ALA A 56 6.14 3.43 -2.91
N VAL A 57 5.91 2.72 -1.80
CA VAL A 57 6.95 2.42 -0.81
C VAL A 57 8.06 1.57 -1.42
N ALA A 58 7.70 0.53 -2.18
CA ALA A 58 8.67 -0.33 -2.84
C ALA A 58 9.55 0.48 -3.79
N LYS A 59 8.97 1.40 -4.54
CA LYS A 59 9.72 2.30 -5.44
C LYS A 59 10.64 3.22 -4.65
N ALA A 60 10.15 3.84 -3.58
CA ALA A 60 10.95 4.74 -2.76
C ALA A 60 12.16 4.04 -2.16
N LEU A 61 12.00 2.79 -1.72
CA LEU A 61 13.07 1.97 -1.15
C LEU A 61 13.93 1.27 -2.20
N SER A 62 13.59 1.37 -3.47
CA SER A 62 14.25 0.67 -4.58
C SER A 62 14.26 -0.85 -4.37
N LEU A 63 13.14 -1.40 -3.93
CA LEU A 63 13.00 -2.84 -3.76
C LEU A 63 12.77 -3.51 -5.11
N ARG A 64 13.46 -4.63 -5.35
CA ARG A 64 13.27 -5.45 -6.55
C ARG A 64 12.36 -6.63 -6.27
N GLU A 65 12.65 -7.34 -5.18
CA GLU A 65 11.87 -8.47 -4.73
C GLU A 65 11.38 -8.19 -3.32
N TRP A 66 10.11 -8.34 -3.09
CA TRP A 66 9.49 -8.06 -1.79
C TRP A 66 8.15 -8.76 -1.68
N SER A 67 7.72 -8.98 -0.45
CA SER A 67 6.41 -9.54 -0.17
C SER A 67 5.43 -8.40 0.10
N TRP A 68 4.25 -8.47 -0.53
CA TRP A 68 3.20 -7.46 -0.36
C TRP A 68 2.82 -7.24 1.10
N ARG A 69 2.85 -8.31 1.89
CA ARG A 69 2.46 -8.22 3.31
C ARG A 69 3.57 -7.64 4.19
N ASP A 70 4.77 -7.46 3.66
CA ASP A 70 5.87 -6.82 4.39
C ASP A 70 5.75 -5.30 4.42
N ILE A 71 4.86 -4.74 3.62
CA ILE A 71 4.54 -3.31 3.62
C ILE A 71 3.07 -3.19 4.00
N GLU A 72 2.82 -2.92 5.27
CA GLU A 72 1.45 -2.84 5.79
C GLU A 72 1.04 -1.39 6.00
N VAL A 73 -0.12 -1.02 5.49
CA VAL A 73 -0.68 0.34 5.65
C VAL A 73 -1.67 0.33 6.79
N LEU A 74 -1.42 1.16 7.76
CA LEU A 74 -2.25 1.33 8.95
C LEU A 74 -2.89 2.71 8.94
N GLY A 75 -3.96 2.88 9.73
CA GLY A 75 -4.66 4.16 9.80
C GLY A 75 -5.62 4.36 8.66
N GLY A 76 -5.95 5.60 8.39
CA GLY A 76 -6.98 5.99 7.44
C GLY A 76 -8.21 6.48 8.20
N GLY A 77 -9.20 7.03 7.47
CA GLY A 77 -10.32 7.70 8.11
C GLY A 77 -9.83 8.93 8.88
N ASP A 78 -10.05 8.94 10.19
CA ASP A 78 -9.65 10.06 11.05
C ASP A 78 -8.17 10.06 11.42
N ARG A 79 -7.46 8.98 11.11
CA ARG A 79 -6.04 8.86 11.43
C ARG A 79 -5.19 8.99 10.18
N PRO A 80 -4.03 9.69 10.26
CA PRO A 80 -3.10 9.70 9.15
C PRO A 80 -2.67 8.28 8.81
N PRO A 81 -2.46 7.95 7.53
CA PRO A 81 -1.93 6.65 7.17
C PRO A 81 -0.48 6.51 7.60
N GLU A 82 -0.11 5.33 8.05
CA GLU A 82 1.24 4.98 8.46
C GLU A 82 1.63 3.67 7.82
N VAL A 83 2.93 3.44 7.70
CA VAL A 83 3.48 2.22 7.14
C VAL A 83 4.20 1.44 8.23
N ARG A 84 3.90 0.15 8.33
CA ARG A 84 4.67 -0.79 9.14
C ARG A 84 5.41 -1.72 8.18
N LEU A 85 6.74 -1.73 8.31
CA LEU A 85 7.59 -2.57 7.47
C LEU A 85 8.04 -3.81 8.24
N SER A 86 8.18 -4.91 7.50
CA SER A 86 8.74 -6.15 8.01
C SER A 86 9.58 -6.80 6.89
N GLY A 87 10.25 -7.91 7.20
CA GLY A 87 10.98 -8.67 6.21
C GLY A 87 11.98 -7.84 5.41
N THR A 88 12.02 -8.09 4.11
CA THR A 88 12.95 -7.44 3.17
C THR A 88 12.78 -5.92 3.16
N ALA A 89 11.54 -5.44 3.23
CA ALA A 89 11.28 -4.00 3.24
C ALA A 89 11.86 -3.32 4.48
N ALA A 90 11.69 -3.93 5.65
CA ALA A 90 12.26 -3.39 6.89
C ALA A 90 13.79 -3.41 6.86
N ALA A 91 14.39 -4.49 6.34
CA ALA A 91 15.83 -4.60 6.22
C ALA A 91 16.39 -3.49 5.33
N ARG A 92 15.73 -3.23 4.20
CA ARG A 92 16.16 -2.19 3.27
C ARG A 92 16.07 -0.80 3.90
N ALA A 93 14.98 -0.49 4.59
CA ALA A 93 14.84 0.79 5.27
C ALA A 93 15.93 0.96 6.33
N GLY A 94 16.25 -0.13 7.05
CA GLY A 94 17.34 -0.13 8.04
C GLY A 94 18.69 0.14 7.41
N GLU A 95 19.00 -0.48 6.27
CA GLU A 95 20.24 -0.22 5.53
C GLU A 95 20.38 1.25 5.14
N LEU A 96 19.27 1.86 4.75
CA LEU A 96 19.25 3.24 4.33
C LEU A 96 19.15 4.23 5.51
N GLY A 97 18.90 3.74 6.71
CA GLY A 97 18.66 4.60 7.87
C GLY A 97 17.45 5.49 7.65
N ALA A 98 16.44 5.00 6.94
CA ALA A 98 15.31 5.80 6.49
C ALA A 98 14.01 5.44 7.20
N SER A 99 13.17 6.45 7.40
CA SER A 99 11.77 6.30 7.75
C SER A 99 10.93 6.56 6.50
N VAL A 100 9.73 6.00 6.46
CA VAL A 100 8.85 6.12 5.29
C VAL A 100 7.56 6.82 5.67
N GLY A 101 7.27 7.92 4.98
CA GLY A 101 5.98 8.60 5.07
C GLY A 101 5.17 8.33 3.83
N ILE A 102 3.85 8.27 3.95
CA ILE A 102 2.95 8.02 2.81
C ILE A 102 1.77 8.99 2.83
N SER A 103 1.23 9.20 1.64
CA SER A 103 -0.04 9.90 1.47
C SER A 103 -0.83 9.19 0.38
N LEU A 104 -2.13 9.01 0.63
CA LEU A 104 -3.02 8.31 -0.28
C LEU A 104 -4.14 9.26 -0.71
N THR A 105 -4.61 9.07 -1.94
CA THR A 105 -5.78 9.79 -2.43
C THR A 105 -6.55 8.92 -3.41
N HIS A 106 -7.80 9.26 -3.65
CA HIS A 106 -8.61 8.55 -4.62
C HIS A 106 -9.71 9.45 -5.17
N THR A 107 -10.15 9.10 -6.35
CA THR A 107 -11.39 9.60 -6.93
C THR A 107 -12.36 8.42 -7.01
N ARG A 108 -13.48 8.60 -7.67
CA ARG A 108 -14.43 7.49 -7.88
C ARG A 108 -13.79 6.32 -8.64
N GLY A 109 -12.92 6.59 -9.59
CA GLY A 109 -12.36 5.56 -10.47
C GLY A 109 -10.86 5.30 -10.31
N MET A 110 -10.15 6.15 -9.59
CA MET A 110 -8.69 6.07 -9.48
C MET A 110 -8.23 6.13 -8.04
N ALA A 111 -7.16 5.41 -7.74
CA ALA A 111 -6.45 5.55 -6.48
C ALA A 111 -5.00 5.90 -6.76
N ALA A 112 -4.38 6.62 -5.84
CA ALA A 112 -2.97 7.01 -5.96
C ALA A 112 -2.33 7.09 -4.58
N ALA A 113 -1.01 6.95 -4.56
CA ALA A 113 -0.24 7.13 -3.34
C ALA A 113 1.14 7.64 -3.66
N VAL A 114 1.71 8.36 -2.71
CA VAL A 114 3.10 8.78 -2.73
C VAL A 114 3.78 8.30 -1.47
N ALA A 115 5.04 7.93 -1.59
CA ALA A 115 5.89 7.56 -0.45
C ALA A 115 7.15 8.40 -0.49
N VAL A 116 7.60 8.84 0.68
CA VAL A 116 8.79 9.68 0.81
C VAL A 116 9.67 9.11 1.92
N LEU A 117 10.97 9.01 1.63
CA LEU A 117 11.94 8.61 2.64
C LEU A 117 12.47 9.84 3.36
N THR A 118 12.61 9.73 4.68
CA THR A 118 13.19 10.79 5.49
C THR A 118 14.31 10.28 6.40
#